data_e94e4858fa3493d4748552c765ea4b80
#
_entry.id   e94e4858fa3493d4748552c765ea4b80
#
_cell.length_a   1.000
_cell.length_b   1.000
_cell.length_c   1.000
_cell.angle_alpha   90.00
_cell.angle_beta   90.00
_cell.angle_gamma   90.00
#
_symmetry.space_group_name_H-M   'P 1'
#
loop_
_entity.id
_entity.type
_entity.pdbx_description
1 polymer ?
#
loop_
_entity_poly.entity_id
_entity_poly.type
_entity_poly.pdbx_seq_one_letter_code
_entity_poly.pdbx_strand_id
1 'polypeptide(L)'
;MTADSPIHGSAMLMMNSGRVLSGHPCIGSWANYGLGSVNEDLPGFVVMLDPRGGPISGSKNWSSGYMPATYQATVMRSGRNPILDLTPPSELQGNSQRQLLDTLRNYNEDHFATRSDNSNLAARIASYELAYKMQTQAPEAVDISQETQATQEAYGLTDPKSEKFGRQCLLARRLVERGVRFV
;
A
#
# COMPACT_ATOMS: atom_id res chain seq x y z
N MET A 1 -24.75 6.18 -3.37
CA MET A 1 -23.85 7.33 -3.58
C MET A 1 -23.94 7.77 -5.03
N THR A 2 -23.96 9.07 -5.28
CA THR A 2 -23.98 9.67 -6.61
C THR A 2 -22.76 10.56 -6.76
N ALA A 3 -22.20 10.65 -7.97
CA ALA A 3 -21.13 11.59 -8.30
C ALA A 3 -21.66 12.60 -9.31
N ASP A 4 -21.18 13.85 -9.24
CA ASP A 4 -21.61 14.95 -10.12
C ASP A 4 -21.06 14.82 -11.57
N SER A 5 -20.44 13.70 -11.90
CA SER A 5 -19.92 13.41 -13.23
C SER A 5 -20.52 12.12 -13.79
N PRO A 6 -21.05 12.15 -15.02
CA PRO A 6 -21.51 10.95 -15.72
C PRO A 6 -20.34 10.09 -16.28
N ILE A 7 -19.12 10.63 -16.28
CA ILE A 7 -17.93 9.97 -16.81
C ILE A 7 -17.26 9.17 -15.70
N HIS A 8 -17.09 7.86 -15.89
CA HIS A 8 -16.57 6.92 -14.88
C HIS A 8 -15.25 7.38 -14.26
N GLY A 9 -14.27 7.83 -15.06
CA GLY A 9 -12.97 8.27 -14.57
C GLY A 9 -13.06 9.43 -13.59
N SER A 10 -13.81 10.48 -13.94
CA SER A 10 -14.05 11.65 -13.09
C SER A 10 -14.91 11.30 -11.88
N ALA A 11 -15.91 10.42 -12.05
CA ALA A 11 -16.75 9.95 -10.95
C ALA A 11 -15.94 9.17 -9.92
N MET A 12 -15.02 8.29 -10.36
CA MET A 12 -14.10 7.57 -9.46
C MET A 12 -13.17 8.51 -8.70
N LEU A 13 -12.60 9.52 -9.38
CA LEU A 13 -11.79 10.54 -8.69
C LEU A 13 -12.61 11.29 -7.65
N MET A 14 -13.85 11.67 -7.99
CA MET A 14 -14.75 12.33 -7.04
C MET A 14 -15.03 11.49 -5.80
N MET A 15 -15.26 10.18 -5.98
CA MET A 15 -15.49 9.26 -4.87
C MET A 15 -14.27 9.11 -3.95
N ASN A 16 -13.06 9.13 -4.52
CA ASN A 16 -11.82 8.91 -3.77
C ASN A 16 -11.19 10.19 -3.21
N SER A 17 -11.39 11.34 -3.85
CA SER A 17 -10.72 12.61 -3.48
C SER A 17 -11.68 13.79 -3.26
N GLY A 18 -12.98 13.62 -3.49
CA GLY A 18 -13.97 14.69 -3.46
C GLY A 18 -13.89 15.67 -4.64
N ARG A 19 -13.09 15.35 -5.69
CA ARG A 19 -12.89 16.20 -6.85
C ARG A 19 -12.92 15.38 -8.15
N VAL A 20 -13.49 15.96 -9.20
CA VAL A 20 -13.57 15.32 -10.53
C VAL A 20 -12.25 15.39 -11.30
N LEU A 21 -11.32 16.23 -10.88
CA LEU A 21 -9.99 16.41 -11.47
C LEU A 21 -8.92 15.77 -10.58
N SER A 22 -7.87 15.27 -11.20
CA SER A 22 -6.69 14.75 -10.51
C SER A 22 -5.85 15.86 -9.87
N GLY A 23 -4.96 15.50 -8.94
CA GLY A 23 -4.06 16.42 -8.25
C GLY A 23 -4.47 16.71 -6.80
N HIS A 24 -5.61 16.17 -6.37
CA HIS A 24 -6.05 16.23 -4.98
C HIS A 24 -5.74 14.95 -4.23
N PRO A 25 -5.42 15.02 -2.92
CA PRO A 25 -5.20 13.84 -2.10
C PRO A 25 -6.48 13.01 -1.99
N CYS A 26 -6.33 11.71 -2.07
CA CYS A 26 -7.44 10.79 -1.81
C CYS A 26 -7.72 10.65 -0.30
N ILE A 27 -8.86 10.09 0.05
CA ILE A 27 -9.30 9.92 1.45
C ILE A 27 -8.28 9.14 2.28
N GLY A 28 -7.64 8.10 1.72
CA GLY A 28 -6.60 7.34 2.42
C GLY A 28 -5.33 8.15 2.69
N SER A 29 -4.95 9.06 1.78
CA SER A 29 -3.84 10.00 2.01
C SER A 29 -4.16 10.98 3.14
N TRP A 30 -5.39 11.50 3.18
CA TRP A 30 -5.85 12.37 4.29
C TRP A 30 -5.88 11.63 5.62
N ALA A 31 -6.39 10.39 5.65
CA ALA A 31 -6.42 9.57 6.85
C ALA A 31 -5.01 9.30 7.38
N ASN A 32 -4.09 8.92 6.49
CA ASN A 32 -2.70 8.65 6.87
C ASN A 32 -1.96 9.92 7.31
N TYR A 33 -2.20 11.07 6.66
CA TYR A 33 -1.64 12.36 7.05
C TYR A 33 -2.13 12.82 8.42
N GLY A 34 -3.44 12.77 8.67
CA GLY A 34 -4.03 13.32 9.89
C GLY A 34 -3.90 12.42 11.11
N LEU A 35 -3.95 11.10 10.93
CA LEU A 35 -3.96 10.13 12.01
C LEU A 35 -2.63 9.35 12.16
N GLY A 36 -1.77 9.41 11.16
CA GLY A 36 -0.55 8.61 11.10
C GLY A 36 -0.82 7.10 11.02
N SER A 37 0.23 6.31 11.14
CA SER A 37 0.17 4.86 11.29
C SER A 37 0.62 4.47 12.69
N VAL A 38 -0.03 3.47 13.29
CA VAL A 38 0.41 2.87 14.57
C VAL A 38 1.43 1.75 14.34
N ASN A 39 1.63 1.36 13.09
CA ASN A 39 2.60 0.36 12.67
C ASN A 39 3.69 1.04 11.82
N GLU A 40 4.95 0.75 12.15
CA GLU A 40 6.12 1.28 11.42
C GLU A 40 6.69 0.29 10.40
N ASP A 41 6.22 -0.95 10.41
CA ASP A 41 6.75 -2.06 9.60
C ASP A 41 5.84 -2.41 8.42
N LEU A 42 4.64 -1.83 8.37
CA LEU A 42 3.69 -1.94 7.27
C LEU A 42 3.30 -0.56 6.74
N PRO A 43 2.90 -0.44 5.46
CA PRO A 43 2.41 0.83 4.92
C PRO A 43 1.20 1.34 5.69
N GLY A 44 1.15 2.63 5.98
CA GLY A 44 -0.01 3.24 6.65
C GLY A 44 -1.26 3.31 5.76
N PHE A 45 -1.09 3.31 4.44
CA PHE A 45 -2.17 3.30 3.46
C PHE A 45 -1.90 2.25 2.37
N VAL A 46 -2.80 1.30 2.22
CA VAL A 46 -2.73 0.20 1.26
C VAL A 46 -3.89 0.27 0.27
N VAL A 47 -3.62 -0.08 -0.98
CA VAL A 47 -4.65 -0.26 -2.01
C VAL A 47 -4.52 -1.66 -2.61
N MET A 48 -5.63 -2.35 -2.72
CA MET A 48 -5.74 -3.62 -3.42
C MET A 48 -6.63 -3.45 -4.66
N LEU A 49 -6.13 -3.89 -5.81
CA LEU A 49 -6.83 -3.74 -7.07
C LEU A 49 -7.66 -4.97 -7.40
N ASP A 50 -8.74 -4.77 -8.16
CA ASP A 50 -9.50 -5.89 -8.74
C ASP A 50 -8.57 -6.75 -9.60
N PRO A 51 -8.63 -8.10 -9.51
CA PRO A 51 -7.84 -9.00 -10.37
C PRO A 51 -8.02 -8.80 -11.86
N ARG A 52 -9.14 -8.22 -12.28
CA ARG A 52 -9.47 -7.92 -13.69
C ARG A 52 -8.83 -6.63 -14.20
N GLY A 53 -8.29 -5.79 -13.32
CA GLY A 53 -7.64 -4.54 -13.64
C GLY A 53 -7.97 -3.42 -12.66
N GLY A 54 -7.20 -2.34 -12.74
CA GLY A 54 -7.40 -1.15 -11.93
C GLY A 54 -8.48 -0.21 -12.48
N PRO A 55 -8.87 0.83 -11.73
CA PRO A 55 -9.85 1.82 -12.15
C PRO A 55 -9.35 2.66 -13.32
N ILE A 56 -10.28 3.24 -14.09
CA ILE A 56 -9.99 4.01 -15.32
C ILE A 56 -8.95 5.12 -15.11
N SER A 57 -9.00 5.84 -14.00
CA SER A 57 -8.03 6.92 -13.71
C SER A 57 -6.73 6.42 -13.06
N GLY A 58 -6.54 5.10 -12.95
CA GLY A 58 -5.32 4.48 -12.45
C GLY A 58 -4.90 5.01 -11.08
N SER A 59 -3.59 5.20 -10.90
CA SER A 59 -2.98 5.65 -9.64
C SER A 59 -3.45 7.01 -9.14
N LYS A 60 -4.09 7.82 -9.96
CA LYS A 60 -4.68 9.08 -9.54
C LYS A 60 -5.77 8.90 -8.47
N ASN A 61 -6.41 7.72 -8.41
CA ASN A 61 -7.43 7.42 -7.40
C ASN A 61 -6.89 7.22 -5.98
N TRP A 62 -5.59 6.97 -5.83
CA TRP A 62 -4.92 6.76 -4.52
C TRP A 62 -3.66 7.60 -4.37
N SER A 63 -3.62 8.69 -5.11
CA SER A 63 -2.51 9.65 -5.09
C SER A 63 -2.55 10.53 -3.85
N SER A 64 -1.37 10.93 -3.38
CA SER A 64 -1.22 11.98 -2.37
C SER A 64 -1.54 13.38 -2.89
N GLY A 65 -1.74 13.56 -4.21
CA GLY A 65 -2.03 14.85 -4.81
C GLY A 65 -0.94 15.88 -4.52
N TYR A 66 -1.33 17.00 -3.93
CA TYR A 66 -0.42 18.07 -3.50
C TYR A 66 0.27 17.81 -2.14
N MET A 67 -0.12 16.74 -1.44
CA MET A 67 0.58 16.33 -0.21
C MET A 67 1.93 15.68 -0.53
N PRO A 68 2.85 15.61 0.45
CA PRO A 68 4.07 14.84 0.29
C PRO A 68 3.82 13.40 -0.18
N ALA A 69 4.66 12.91 -1.06
CA ALA A 69 4.48 11.60 -1.70
C ALA A 69 4.51 10.41 -0.72
N THR A 70 5.01 10.60 0.50
CA THR A 70 4.99 9.59 1.57
C THR A 70 3.57 9.18 1.99
N TYR A 71 2.57 9.99 1.70
CA TYR A 71 1.16 9.70 2.01
C TYR A 71 0.41 9.01 0.87
N GLN A 72 1.08 8.70 -0.23
CA GLN A 72 0.51 7.91 -1.33
C GLN A 72 0.35 6.45 -0.92
N ALA A 73 -0.68 5.77 -1.46
CA ALA A 73 -0.88 4.37 -1.16
C ALA A 73 0.24 3.46 -1.68
N THR A 74 0.53 2.42 -0.92
CA THR A 74 1.27 1.25 -1.38
C THR A 74 0.29 0.26 -2.00
N VAL A 75 0.52 -0.09 -3.27
CA VAL A 75 -0.35 -1.04 -3.99
C VAL A 75 0.08 -2.47 -3.68
N MET A 76 -0.84 -3.27 -3.17
CA MET A 76 -0.68 -4.72 -3.06
C MET A 76 -1.34 -5.41 -4.24
N ARG A 77 -0.74 -6.48 -4.73
CA ARG A 77 -1.23 -7.24 -5.88
C ARG A 77 -2.42 -8.09 -5.48
N SER A 78 -3.29 -8.31 -6.44
CA SER A 78 -4.35 -9.31 -6.30
C SER A 78 -3.77 -10.73 -6.33
N GLY A 79 -4.40 -11.64 -5.60
CA GLY A 79 -4.05 -13.06 -5.61
C GLY A 79 -3.31 -13.53 -4.36
N ARG A 80 -2.63 -14.67 -4.49
CA ARG A 80 -2.02 -15.36 -3.34
C ARG A 80 -0.74 -14.69 -2.83
N ASN A 81 -0.04 -13.96 -3.69
CA ASN A 81 1.21 -13.27 -3.36
C ASN A 81 0.99 -11.74 -3.50
N PRO A 82 0.41 -11.09 -2.49
CA PRO A 82 0.09 -9.67 -2.59
C PRO A 82 1.33 -8.77 -2.59
N ILE A 83 2.45 -9.24 -2.07
CA ILE A 83 3.72 -8.54 -2.02
C ILE A 83 4.77 -9.45 -2.62
N LEU A 84 5.59 -8.92 -3.52
CA LEU A 84 6.72 -9.66 -4.11
C LEU A 84 7.99 -9.44 -3.30
N ASP A 85 8.95 -10.37 -3.49
CA ASP A 85 10.32 -10.26 -3.02
C ASP A 85 10.44 -10.02 -1.50
N LEU A 86 9.50 -10.58 -0.72
CA LEU A 86 9.56 -10.54 0.75
C LEU A 86 10.74 -11.33 1.31
N THR A 87 11.22 -12.32 0.57
CA THR A 87 12.42 -13.06 0.95
C THR A 87 13.62 -12.50 0.19
N PRO A 88 14.63 -11.99 0.88
CA PRO A 88 15.83 -11.49 0.20
C PRO A 88 16.56 -12.63 -0.53
N PRO A 89 17.23 -12.35 -1.66
CA PRO A 89 18.10 -13.30 -2.34
C PRO A 89 19.16 -13.86 -1.38
N SER A 90 19.64 -15.06 -1.65
CA SER A 90 20.62 -15.75 -0.78
C SER A 90 21.89 -14.92 -0.52
N GLU A 91 22.31 -14.15 -1.52
CA GLU A 91 23.51 -13.29 -1.48
C GLU A 91 23.33 -12.07 -0.56
N LEU A 92 22.09 -11.68 -0.28
CA LEU A 92 21.74 -10.55 0.55
C LEU A 92 21.15 -10.93 1.92
N GLN A 93 21.24 -12.23 2.29
CA GLN A 93 20.76 -12.68 3.59
C GLN A 93 21.66 -12.21 4.74
N GLY A 94 21.08 -12.13 5.93
CA GLY A 94 21.79 -11.72 7.14
C GLY A 94 22.14 -10.22 7.13
N ASN A 95 23.37 -9.90 7.53
CA ASN A 95 23.80 -8.50 7.67
C ASN A 95 24.09 -7.79 6.33
N SER A 96 24.27 -8.55 5.23
CA SER A 96 24.67 -7.96 3.93
C SER A 96 23.64 -7.00 3.39
N GLN A 97 22.36 -7.33 3.52
CA GLN A 97 21.27 -6.44 3.09
C GLN A 97 21.23 -5.15 3.91
N ARG A 98 21.40 -5.26 5.23
CA ARG A 98 21.41 -4.07 6.10
C ARG A 98 22.59 -3.14 5.76
N GLN A 99 23.78 -3.69 5.56
CA GLN A 99 24.96 -2.91 5.17
C GLN A 99 24.76 -2.22 3.82
N LEU A 100 24.15 -2.90 2.84
CA LEU A 100 23.81 -2.31 1.55
C LEU A 100 22.83 -1.14 1.74
N LEU A 101 21.78 -1.31 2.53
CA LEU A 101 20.78 -0.26 2.79
C LEU A 101 21.38 0.93 3.55
N ASP A 102 22.28 0.70 4.50
CA ASP A 102 22.98 1.76 5.22
C ASP A 102 23.89 2.57 4.27
N THR A 103 24.57 1.88 3.35
CA THR A 103 25.37 2.54 2.32
C THR A 103 24.49 3.37 1.39
N LEU A 104 23.37 2.80 0.91
CA LEU A 104 22.43 3.52 0.07
C LEU A 104 21.79 4.71 0.80
N ARG A 105 21.51 4.59 2.09
CA ARG A 105 21.01 5.70 2.90
C ARG A 105 21.97 6.87 2.89
N ASN A 106 23.25 6.64 3.17
CA ASN A 106 24.25 7.70 3.18
C ASN A 106 24.32 8.43 1.83
N TYR A 107 24.38 7.71 0.71
CA TYR A 107 24.33 8.32 -0.63
C TYR A 107 23.03 9.08 -0.88
N ASN A 108 21.91 8.56 -0.44
CA ASN A 108 20.61 9.19 -0.60
C ASN A 108 20.47 10.45 0.24
N GLU A 109 21.02 10.48 1.46
CA GLU A 109 21.03 11.65 2.34
C GLU A 109 21.88 12.78 1.73
N ASP A 110 23.08 12.48 1.23
CA ASP A 110 23.92 13.44 0.49
C ASP A 110 23.18 14.00 -0.73
N HIS A 111 22.51 13.14 -1.49
CA HIS A 111 21.73 13.56 -2.65
C HIS A 111 20.52 14.41 -2.27
N PHE A 112 19.84 14.07 -1.19
CA PHE A 112 18.66 14.78 -0.68
C PHE A 112 19.03 16.13 -0.07
N ALA A 113 20.21 16.28 0.54
CA ALA A 113 20.65 17.53 1.16
C ALA A 113 20.60 18.73 0.20
N THR A 114 20.83 18.48 -1.10
CA THR A 114 20.75 19.51 -2.15
C THR A 114 19.39 19.64 -2.83
N ARG A 115 18.39 18.84 -2.40
CA ARG A 115 17.04 18.70 -3.01
C ARG A 115 15.97 18.45 -1.98
N SER A 116 16.06 19.10 -0.83
CA SER A 116 15.19 18.86 0.35
C SER A 116 13.71 19.18 0.11
N ASP A 117 13.39 19.95 -0.92
CA ASP A 117 12.05 20.29 -1.37
C ASP A 117 11.37 19.17 -2.20
N ASN A 118 12.13 18.15 -2.61
CA ASN A 118 11.63 17.06 -3.44
C ASN A 118 11.00 15.94 -2.59
N SER A 119 9.70 16.04 -2.33
CA SER A 119 8.96 15.04 -1.55
C SER A 119 8.93 13.63 -2.19
N ASN A 120 9.05 13.52 -3.52
CA ASN A 120 9.15 12.22 -4.20
C ASN A 120 10.46 11.52 -3.88
N LEU A 121 11.56 12.26 -3.78
CA LEU A 121 12.86 11.72 -3.39
C LEU A 121 12.82 11.23 -1.94
N ALA A 122 12.28 12.05 -1.02
CA ALA A 122 12.10 11.67 0.38
C ALA A 122 11.25 10.40 0.54
N ALA A 123 10.12 10.31 -0.17
CA ALA A 123 9.25 9.13 -0.15
C ALA A 123 9.96 7.89 -0.71
N ARG A 124 10.76 8.04 -1.77
CA ARG A 124 11.53 6.93 -2.34
C ARG A 124 12.59 6.41 -1.37
N ILE A 125 13.29 7.28 -0.67
CA ILE A 125 14.26 6.89 0.36
C ILE A 125 13.55 6.12 1.47
N ALA A 126 12.44 6.64 2.00
CA ALA A 126 11.65 5.97 3.03
C ALA A 126 11.11 4.60 2.58
N SER A 127 10.80 4.43 1.28
CA SER A 127 10.28 3.17 0.75
C SER A 127 11.29 2.01 0.81
N TYR A 128 12.59 2.26 0.73
CA TYR A 128 13.61 1.21 0.89
C TYR A 128 13.65 0.68 2.32
N GLU A 129 13.57 1.56 3.32
CA GLU A 129 13.53 1.15 4.72
C GLU A 129 12.24 0.41 5.04
N LEU A 130 11.11 0.90 4.55
CA LEU A 130 9.82 0.22 4.71
C LEU A 130 9.84 -1.17 4.08
N ALA A 131 10.36 -1.31 2.85
CA ALA A 131 10.48 -2.60 2.18
C ALA A 131 11.32 -3.61 2.98
N TYR A 132 12.40 -3.15 3.59
CA TYR A 132 13.22 -3.98 4.48
C TYR A 132 12.46 -4.42 5.74
N LYS A 133 11.77 -3.50 6.41
CA LYS A 133 10.93 -3.79 7.58
C LYS A 133 9.80 -4.77 7.25
N MET A 134 9.18 -4.59 6.09
CA MET A 134 8.12 -5.48 5.61
C MET A 134 8.58 -6.94 5.46
N GLN A 135 9.84 -7.22 5.17
CA GLN A 135 10.34 -8.60 5.07
C GLN A 135 10.18 -9.38 6.37
N THR A 136 10.11 -8.71 7.51
CA THR A 136 9.91 -9.35 8.81
C THR A 136 8.44 -9.53 9.17
N GLN A 137 7.63 -8.51 8.96
CA GLN A 137 6.23 -8.47 9.43
C GLN A 137 5.19 -8.84 8.37
N ALA A 138 5.45 -8.49 7.12
CA ALA A 138 4.47 -8.71 6.07
C ALA A 138 4.21 -10.21 5.75
N PRO A 139 5.18 -11.14 5.82
CA PRO A 139 4.88 -12.56 5.58
C PRO A 139 3.75 -13.09 6.45
N GLU A 140 3.76 -12.79 7.74
CA GLU A 140 2.71 -13.21 8.68
C GLU A 140 1.41 -12.45 8.41
N ALA A 141 1.49 -11.14 8.17
CA ALA A 141 0.31 -10.31 7.91
C ALA A 141 -0.47 -10.77 6.68
N VAL A 142 0.20 -11.20 5.62
CA VAL A 142 -0.44 -11.62 4.36
C VAL A 142 -0.79 -13.11 4.29
N ASP A 143 -0.34 -13.91 5.24
CA ASP A 143 -0.62 -15.35 5.28
C ASP A 143 -2.01 -15.64 5.84
N ILE A 144 -3.00 -15.64 4.96
CA ILE A 144 -4.39 -15.95 5.33
C ILE A 144 -4.64 -17.44 5.61
N SER A 145 -3.66 -18.32 5.39
CA SER A 145 -3.80 -19.77 5.68
C SER A 145 -3.88 -20.03 7.19
N GLN A 146 -3.42 -19.10 8.01
CA GLN A 146 -3.49 -19.16 9.46
C GLN A 146 -4.90 -18.89 10.02
N GLU A 147 -5.81 -18.38 9.20
CA GLU A 147 -7.20 -18.17 9.61
C GLU A 147 -7.96 -19.50 9.73
N THR A 148 -8.89 -19.57 10.67
CA THR A 148 -9.72 -20.76 10.84
C THR A 148 -10.55 -21.05 9.58
N GLN A 149 -10.90 -22.32 9.38
CA GLN A 149 -11.76 -22.72 8.27
C GLN A 149 -13.09 -21.93 8.29
N ALA A 150 -13.69 -21.77 9.48
CA ALA A 150 -14.94 -21.02 9.63
C ALA A 150 -14.79 -19.55 9.19
N THR A 151 -13.65 -18.91 9.50
CA THR A 151 -13.35 -17.56 9.02
C THR A 151 -13.20 -17.53 7.51
N GLN A 152 -12.45 -18.47 6.92
CA GLN A 152 -12.27 -18.56 5.49
C GLN A 152 -13.58 -18.77 4.74
N GLU A 153 -14.46 -19.62 5.26
CA GLU A 153 -15.81 -19.85 4.73
C GLU A 153 -16.68 -18.60 4.83
N ALA A 154 -16.66 -17.90 5.98
CA ALA A 154 -17.41 -16.65 6.19
C ALA A 154 -17.00 -15.55 5.20
N TYR A 155 -15.72 -15.49 4.79
CA TYR A 155 -15.24 -14.60 3.74
C TYR A 155 -15.44 -15.16 2.32
N GLY A 156 -16.08 -16.32 2.16
CA GLY A 156 -16.41 -16.91 0.86
C GLY A 156 -15.19 -17.42 0.08
N LEU A 157 -14.12 -17.85 0.77
CA LEU A 157 -12.91 -18.37 0.11
C LEU A 157 -13.13 -19.75 -0.52
N THR A 158 -14.17 -20.47 -0.15
CA THR A 158 -14.56 -21.79 -0.66
C THR A 158 -15.42 -21.72 -1.93
N ASP A 159 -16.01 -20.56 -2.24
CA ASP A 159 -16.79 -20.34 -3.46
C ASP A 159 -15.94 -19.64 -4.53
N PRO A 160 -15.71 -20.27 -5.70
CA PRO A 160 -14.91 -19.68 -6.79
C PRO A 160 -15.41 -18.31 -7.28
N LYS A 161 -16.68 -17.97 -7.05
CA LYS A 161 -17.26 -16.67 -7.45
C LYS A 161 -16.84 -15.54 -6.52
N SER A 162 -16.70 -15.81 -5.23
CA SER A 162 -16.38 -14.83 -4.19
C SER A 162 -14.91 -14.92 -3.71
N GLU A 163 -14.22 -16.04 -3.94
CA GLU A 163 -12.87 -16.31 -3.41
C GLU A 163 -11.90 -15.14 -3.59
N LYS A 164 -11.84 -14.55 -4.79
CA LYS A 164 -10.88 -13.48 -5.08
C LYS A 164 -11.14 -12.22 -4.28
N PHE A 165 -12.41 -11.82 -4.19
CA PHE A 165 -12.80 -10.63 -3.43
C PHE A 165 -12.77 -10.90 -1.93
N GLY A 166 -13.27 -12.06 -1.49
CA GLY A 166 -13.23 -12.49 -0.10
C GLY A 166 -11.80 -12.55 0.45
N ARG A 167 -10.85 -13.02 -0.34
CA ARG A 167 -9.43 -13.00 0.00
C ARG A 167 -8.91 -11.58 0.24
N GLN A 168 -9.28 -10.63 -0.60
CA GLN A 168 -8.91 -9.22 -0.40
C GLN A 168 -9.54 -8.63 0.87
N CYS A 169 -10.82 -8.93 1.13
CA CYS A 169 -11.49 -8.47 2.35
C CYS A 169 -10.83 -9.06 3.61
N LEU A 170 -10.51 -10.34 3.60
CA LEU A 170 -9.83 -11.00 4.72
C LEU A 170 -8.42 -10.43 4.92
N LEU A 171 -7.68 -10.20 3.85
CA LEU A 171 -6.37 -9.55 3.90
C LEU A 171 -6.48 -8.12 4.43
N ALA A 172 -7.47 -7.34 3.98
CA ALA A 172 -7.71 -5.98 4.48
C ALA A 172 -7.95 -5.96 5.99
N ARG A 173 -8.80 -6.88 6.51
CA ARG A 173 -9.04 -7.03 7.95
C ARG A 173 -7.71 -7.30 8.68
N ARG A 174 -6.92 -8.27 8.23
CA ARG A 174 -5.64 -8.63 8.87
C ARG A 174 -4.67 -7.46 8.91
N LEU A 175 -4.60 -6.68 7.83
CA LEU A 175 -3.75 -5.48 7.75
C LEU A 175 -4.20 -4.42 8.76
N VAL A 176 -5.52 -4.15 8.85
CA VAL A 176 -6.07 -3.18 9.81
C VAL A 176 -5.83 -3.63 11.25
N GLU A 177 -6.02 -4.92 11.57
CA GLU A 177 -5.72 -5.50 12.88
C GLU A 177 -4.24 -5.35 13.28
N ARG A 178 -3.34 -5.19 12.29
CA ARG A 178 -1.89 -4.96 12.47
C ARG A 178 -1.47 -3.50 12.35
N GLY A 179 -2.43 -2.59 12.37
CA GLY A 179 -2.19 -1.16 12.46
C GLY A 179 -2.06 -0.40 11.14
N VAL A 180 -2.32 -1.06 9.99
CA VAL A 180 -2.50 -0.32 8.74
C VAL A 180 -3.71 0.62 8.89
N ARG A 181 -3.51 1.90 8.63
CA ARG A 181 -4.52 2.93 8.93
C ARG A 181 -5.69 2.91 7.96
N PHE A 182 -5.43 2.65 6.69
CA PHE A 182 -6.43 2.68 5.62
C PHE A 182 -6.15 1.61 4.56
N VAL A 183 -7.17 0.86 4.20
CA VAL A 183 -7.13 -0.14 3.14
C VAL A 183 -8.29 0.07 2.17
#